data_5b9f5887e07d85d0c0f60a22cd8c1493
#
_entry.id   5b9f5887e07d85d0c0f60a22cd8c1493
#
_cell.length_a   1.000
_cell.length_b   1.000
_cell.length_c   1.000
_cell.angle_alpha   90.00
_cell.angle_beta   90.00
_cell.angle_gamma   90.00
#
_symmetry.space_group_name_H-M   'P 1'
#
loop_
_entity.id
_entity.type
_entity.pdbx_description
1 polymer ?
#
loop_
_entity_poly.entity_id
_entity_poly.type
_entity_poly.pdbx_seq_one_letter_code
_entity_poly.pdbx_strand_id
1 'polypeptide(L)'
;IQSVLPPEQLLTPELVRGDYSSVREALDTEGWPTLGAVRGRVMFIILNNDDHTRTYTNDFTSLENRLLFPRANGSQYTMPWAAVEKLATGSIDGIAQLNQSKILVAANVCSADFDDTTCFAKREEGIANGLHMLKDDFPYPVDSREYWMELPDGPVASCNPLTAPANCTGEALEWKPSN
;
A
#
# COMPACT_ATOMS: atom_id res chain seq x y z
N ILE A 1 3.25 -16.35 -11.43
CA ILE A 1 2.99 -14.93 -11.77
C ILE A 1 3.52 -14.65 -13.16
N GLN A 2 4.82 -14.79 -13.42
CA GLN A 2 5.47 -14.46 -14.70
C GLN A 2 4.99 -15.27 -15.92
N SER A 3 4.30 -16.38 -15.71
CA SER A 3 3.62 -17.11 -16.79
C SER A 3 2.32 -16.44 -17.28
N VAL A 4 1.83 -15.44 -16.54
CA VAL A 4 0.57 -14.73 -16.85
C VAL A 4 0.82 -13.23 -17.04
N LEU A 5 1.68 -12.63 -16.20
CA LEU A 5 2.02 -11.22 -16.24
C LEU A 5 3.48 -11.06 -16.66
N PRO A 6 3.76 -10.46 -17.82
CA PRO A 6 5.11 -10.20 -18.25
C PRO A 6 5.80 -9.16 -17.34
N PRO A 7 7.16 -9.12 -17.32
CA PRO A 7 7.93 -8.28 -16.40
C PRO A 7 7.54 -6.78 -16.44
N GLU A 8 7.20 -6.26 -17.60
CA GLU A 8 6.79 -4.86 -17.79
C GLU A 8 5.45 -4.51 -17.12
N GLN A 9 4.64 -5.50 -16.80
CA GLN A 9 3.39 -5.34 -16.06
C GLN A 9 3.54 -5.55 -14.55
N LEU A 10 4.76 -5.75 -14.06
CA LEU A 10 5.02 -5.96 -12.64
C LEU A 10 5.75 -4.76 -12.02
N LEU A 11 5.29 -4.33 -10.86
CA LEU A 11 6.06 -3.47 -9.96
C LEU A 11 6.76 -4.37 -8.95
N THR A 12 8.07 -4.58 -9.18
CA THR A 12 8.90 -5.50 -8.39
C THR A 12 9.81 -4.75 -7.42
N PRO A 13 10.32 -5.42 -6.36
CA PRO A 13 11.36 -4.86 -5.50
C PRO A 13 12.60 -4.40 -6.26
N GLU A 14 13.01 -5.12 -7.30
CA GLU A 14 14.16 -4.76 -8.13
C GLU A 14 13.93 -3.44 -8.89
N LEU A 15 12.72 -3.23 -9.44
CA LEU A 15 12.37 -1.98 -10.10
C LEU A 15 12.39 -0.80 -9.12
N VAL A 16 11.90 -1.00 -7.89
CA VAL A 16 11.92 0.05 -6.84
C VAL A 16 13.35 0.30 -6.35
N ARG A 17 14.15 -0.74 -6.20
CA ARG A 17 15.56 -0.64 -5.75
C ARG A 17 16.42 0.14 -6.74
N GLY A 18 16.21 -0.07 -8.05
CA GLY A 18 17.09 0.51 -9.07
C GLY A 18 18.57 0.15 -8.83
N ASP A 19 19.43 1.16 -8.87
CA ASP A 19 20.88 1.02 -8.70
C ASP A 19 21.34 1.07 -7.23
N TYR A 20 20.42 1.21 -6.27
CA TYR A 20 20.73 1.22 -4.84
C TYR A 20 21.06 -0.17 -4.31
N SER A 21 21.74 -0.24 -3.16
CA SER A 21 22.13 -1.51 -2.54
C SER A 21 20.92 -2.28 -1.99
N SER A 22 19.83 -1.59 -1.67
CA SER A 22 18.62 -2.19 -1.12
C SER A 22 17.37 -1.40 -1.48
N VAL A 23 16.19 -2.05 -1.35
CA VAL A 23 14.89 -1.39 -1.49
C VAL A 23 14.73 -0.27 -0.46
N ARG A 24 15.19 -0.51 0.77
CA ARG A 24 15.10 0.49 1.84
C ARG A 24 15.91 1.73 1.52
N GLU A 25 17.14 1.57 1.08
CA GLU A 25 18.02 2.69 0.70
C GLU A 25 17.42 3.52 -0.45
N ALA A 26 16.89 2.84 -1.48
CA ALA A 26 16.21 3.53 -2.58
C ALA A 26 15.01 4.35 -2.08
N LEU A 27 14.16 3.76 -1.24
CA LEU A 27 13.00 4.44 -0.68
C LEU A 27 13.38 5.60 0.24
N ASP A 28 14.42 5.47 1.04
CA ASP A 28 14.91 6.54 1.93
C ASP A 28 15.46 7.73 1.13
N THR A 29 16.11 7.45 0.00
CA THR A 29 16.75 8.46 -0.86
C THR A 29 15.75 9.11 -1.82
N GLU A 30 15.11 8.32 -2.66
CA GLU A 30 14.24 8.81 -3.76
C GLU A 30 12.74 8.73 -3.43
N GLY A 31 12.35 7.84 -2.51
CA GLY A 31 10.96 7.50 -2.26
C GLY A 31 10.41 6.48 -3.25
N TRP A 32 9.10 6.30 -3.24
CA TRP A 32 8.41 5.44 -4.19
C TRP A 32 8.38 6.05 -5.59
N PRO A 33 8.45 5.24 -6.65
CA PRO A 33 8.19 5.72 -8.01
C PRO A 33 6.84 6.44 -8.08
N THR A 34 6.75 7.47 -8.91
CA THR A 34 5.47 8.17 -9.10
C THR A 34 4.41 7.24 -9.70
N LEU A 35 3.14 7.46 -9.37
CA LEU A 35 2.04 6.69 -9.93
C LEU A 35 2.08 6.69 -11.48
N GLY A 36 2.43 7.82 -12.10
CA GLY A 36 2.58 7.92 -13.54
C GLY A 36 3.62 6.97 -14.13
N ALA A 37 4.75 6.79 -13.44
CA ALA A 37 5.83 5.90 -13.89
C ALA A 37 5.48 4.40 -13.75
N VAL A 38 4.53 4.06 -12.88
CA VAL A 38 4.16 2.67 -12.60
C VAL A 38 2.73 2.30 -13.03
N ARG A 39 2.04 3.19 -13.77
CA ARG A 39 0.70 2.86 -14.30
C ARG A 39 0.75 1.61 -15.18
N GLY A 40 -0.29 0.78 -15.05
CA GLY A 40 -0.40 -0.49 -15.76
C GLY A 40 0.43 -1.63 -15.15
N ARG A 41 1.12 -1.38 -14.04
CA ARG A 41 1.87 -2.43 -13.31
C ARG A 41 1.07 -2.94 -12.12
N VAL A 42 1.23 -4.22 -11.83
CA VAL A 42 0.66 -4.90 -10.67
C VAL A 42 1.73 -5.11 -9.63
N MET A 43 1.46 -4.68 -8.41
CA MET A 43 2.29 -4.94 -7.23
C MET A 43 1.71 -6.10 -6.43
N PHE A 44 2.55 -7.06 -6.06
CA PHE A 44 2.15 -8.16 -5.19
C PHE A 44 2.75 -8.02 -3.80
N ILE A 45 1.92 -8.19 -2.78
CA ILE A 45 2.32 -8.15 -1.37
C ILE A 45 2.08 -9.52 -0.76
N ILE A 46 3.08 -10.04 -0.04
CA ILE A 46 2.93 -11.27 0.75
C ILE A 46 2.50 -10.89 2.15
N LEU A 47 1.34 -11.39 2.57
CA LEU A 47 0.89 -11.36 3.96
C LEU A 47 1.44 -12.60 4.67
N ASN A 48 2.59 -12.47 5.29
CA ASN A 48 3.42 -13.55 5.79
C ASN A 48 3.64 -13.45 7.31
N ASN A 49 4.12 -14.53 7.88
CA ASN A 49 4.75 -14.55 9.21
C ASN A 49 6.28 -14.42 9.10
N ASP A 50 6.96 -14.29 10.24
CA ASP A 50 8.41 -14.04 10.26
C ASP A 50 9.24 -15.20 9.67
N ASP A 51 8.82 -16.44 9.77
CA ASP A 51 9.53 -17.58 9.17
C ASP A 51 9.49 -17.54 7.64
N HIS A 52 8.32 -17.22 7.07
CA HIS A 52 8.19 -17.04 5.62
C HIS A 52 8.98 -15.81 5.15
N THR A 53 8.94 -14.71 5.90
CA THR A 53 9.71 -13.51 5.59
C THR A 53 11.20 -13.83 5.60
N ARG A 54 11.71 -14.51 6.62
CA ARG A 54 13.10 -14.93 6.73
C ARG A 54 13.54 -15.72 5.49
N THR A 55 12.78 -16.74 5.11
CA THR A 55 13.09 -17.57 3.94
C THR A 55 13.04 -16.76 2.65
N TYR A 56 12.01 -15.93 2.49
CA TYR A 56 11.80 -15.15 1.27
C TYR A 56 12.84 -14.05 1.07
N THR A 57 13.31 -13.44 2.16
CA THR A 57 14.27 -12.33 2.16
C THR A 57 15.72 -12.78 2.34
N ASN A 58 16.00 -14.06 2.19
CA ASN A 58 17.34 -14.62 2.43
C ASN A 58 17.87 -14.19 3.82
N ASP A 59 17.20 -14.65 4.86
CA ASP A 59 17.50 -14.32 6.27
C ASP A 59 17.47 -12.81 6.58
N PHE A 60 16.42 -12.12 6.11
CA PHE A 60 16.17 -10.69 6.29
C PHE A 60 17.19 -9.74 5.63
N THR A 61 17.94 -10.20 4.64
CA THR A 61 19.00 -9.41 4.02
C THR A 61 18.63 -8.76 2.69
N SER A 62 17.77 -9.39 1.86
CA SER A 62 17.61 -8.96 0.47
C SER A 62 16.28 -9.39 -0.15
N LEU A 63 15.85 -8.63 -1.17
CA LEU A 63 14.79 -9.00 -2.12
C LEU A 63 15.34 -9.23 -3.54
N GLU A 64 16.63 -9.51 -3.65
CA GLU A 64 17.24 -9.79 -4.95
C GLU A 64 16.56 -10.98 -5.64
N ASN A 65 16.21 -10.82 -6.91
CA ASN A 65 15.48 -11.81 -7.71
C ASN A 65 14.08 -12.18 -7.12
N ARG A 66 13.47 -11.30 -6.33
CA ARG A 66 12.12 -11.48 -5.78
C ARG A 66 11.11 -10.63 -6.53
N LEU A 67 9.88 -11.13 -6.65
CA LEU A 67 8.79 -10.45 -7.37
C LEU A 67 7.84 -9.72 -6.44
N LEU A 68 7.75 -10.12 -5.17
CA LEU A 68 6.76 -9.66 -4.24
C LEU A 68 7.40 -8.90 -3.08
N PHE A 69 6.64 -7.99 -2.49
CA PHE A 69 7.02 -7.27 -1.29
C PHE A 69 6.48 -8.00 -0.06
N PRO A 70 7.33 -8.52 0.84
CA PRO A 70 6.86 -9.08 2.08
C PRO A 70 6.40 -7.98 3.03
N ARG A 71 5.41 -8.29 3.84
CA ARG A 71 4.97 -7.43 4.93
C ARG A 71 6.10 -7.26 5.94
N ALA A 72 6.48 -6.02 6.23
CA ALA A 72 7.31 -5.66 7.37
C ALA A 72 6.44 -5.36 8.60
N ASN A 73 6.98 -5.46 9.79
CA ASN A 73 6.31 -5.06 11.03
C ASN A 73 7.31 -4.56 12.07
N GLY A 74 6.87 -3.63 12.92
CA GLY A 74 7.60 -3.17 14.11
C GLY A 74 9.08 -2.88 13.86
N SER A 75 9.97 -3.68 14.44
CA SER A 75 11.43 -3.51 14.32
C SER A 75 12.00 -3.77 12.93
N GLN A 76 11.20 -4.26 11.99
CA GLN A 76 11.65 -4.60 10.64
C GLN A 76 11.64 -3.42 9.67
N TYR A 77 11.05 -2.27 10.02
CA TYR A 77 10.91 -1.13 9.09
C TYR A 77 12.24 -0.53 8.59
N THR A 78 13.33 -0.80 9.28
CA THR A 78 14.68 -0.37 8.88
C THR A 78 15.47 -1.46 8.13
N MET A 79 14.89 -2.64 7.96
CA MET A 79 15.55 -3.73 7.25
C MET A 79 15.69 -3.43 5.75
N PRO A 80 16.74 -3.94 5.06
CA PRO A 80 17.02 -3.62 3.65
C PRO A 80 15.87 -3.89 2.68
N TRP A 81 14.96 -4.79 3.04
CA TRP A 81 13.83 -5.22 2.24
C TRP A 81 12.50 -4.54 2.62
N ALA A 82 12.46 -3.78 3.71
CA ALA A 82 11.21 -3.22 4.24
C ALA A 82 10.64 -2.13 3.34
N ALA A 83 9.41 -2.32 2.89
CA ALA A 83 8.73 -1.41 1.99
C ALA A 83 7.23 -1.27 2.30
N VAL A 84 6.59 -2.32 2.83
CA VAL A 84 5.14 -2.40 2.98
C VAL A 84 4.77 -2.92 4.36
N GLU A 85 3.74 -2.34 4.98
CA GLU A 85 3.08 -2.86 6.18
C GLU A 85 1.60 -3.13 5.89
N LYS A 86 1.09 -4.21 6.47
CA LYS A 86 -0.34 -4.50 6.55
C LYS A 86 -0.75 -4.52 8.02
N LEU A 87 -1.35 -3.44 8.47
CA LEU A 87 -1.83 -3.31 9.84
C LEU A 87 -2.95 -4.31 10.15
N ALA A 88 -3.12 -4.61 11.43
CA ALA A 88 -4.25 -5.41 11.90
C ALA A 88 -5.58 -4.73 11.58
N THR A 89 -6.66 -5.52 11.48
CA THR A 89 -8.00 -5.00 11.22
C THR A 89 -8.39 -3.95 12.25
N GLY A 90 -8.81 -2.79 11.77
CA GLY A 90 -9.19 -1.65 12.59
C GLY A 90 -8.04 -0.92 13.29
N SER A 91 -6.78 -1.35 13.09
CA SER A 91 -5.61 -0.60 13.57
C SER A 91 -5.23 0.46 12.56
N ILE A 92 -5.21 1.72 13.00
CA ILE A 92 -4.85 2.89 12.19
C ILE A 92 -3.78 3.74 12.89
N ASP A 93 -3.28 3.26 14.03
CA ASP A 93 -2.21 3.93 14.77
C ASP A 93 -0.88 3.89 14.02
N GLY A 94 -0.12 4.97 14.10
CA GLY A 94 1.23 5.03 13.55
C GLY A 94 1.33 5.17 12.02
N ILE A 95 0.21 5.30 11.29
CA ILE A 95 0.20 5.43 9.82
C ILE A 95 1.04 6.64 9.39
N ALA A 96 0.91 7.78 10.05
CA ALA A 96 1.66 8.99 9.71
C ALA A 96 3.18 8.81 9.85
N GLN A 97 3.64 8.09 10.89
CA GLN A 97 5.05 7.76 11.06
C GLN A 97 5.56 6.80 9.97
N LEU A 98 4.75 5.81 9.60
CA LEU A 98 5.08 4.88 8.51
C LEU A 98 5.17 5.62 7.16
N ASN A 99 4.28 6.59 6.91
CA ASN A 99 4.38 7.48 5.76
C ASN A 99 5.70 8.25 5.73
N GLN A 100 6.12 8.85 6.84
CA GLN A 100 7.39 9.54 6.95
C GLN A 100 8.58 8.62 6.65
N SER A 101 8.47 7.36 7.04
CA SER A 101 9.46 6.31 6.74
C SER A 101 9.31 5.70 5.34
N LYS A 102 8.49 6.27 4.46
CA LYS A 102 8.25 5.76 3.09
C LYS A 102 7.76 4.30 3.04
N ILE A 103 7.12 3.82 4.09
CA ILE A 103 6.45 2.51 4.11
C ILE A 103 5.05 2.67 3.50
N LEU A 104 4.71 1.88 2.50
CA LEU A 104 3.32 1.77 2.03
C LEU A 104 2.49 1.02 3.05
N VAL A 105 1.41 1.64 3.50
CA VAL A 105 0.56 1.10 4.56
C VAL A 105 -0.77 0.64 3.99
N ALA A 106 -1.14 -0.60 4.29
CA ALA A 106 -2.46 -1.16 4.08
C ALA A 106 -3.16 -1.40 5.41
N ALA A 107 -4.45 -1.13 5.52
CA ALA A 107 -5.25 -1.48 6.68
C ALA A 107 -6.68 -1.87 6.27
N ASN A 108 -7.29 -2.78 7.04
CA ASN A 108 -8.72 -3.05 6.95
C ASN A 108 -9.46 -2.04 7.86
N VAL A 109 -10.12 -1.07 7.26
CA VAL A 109 -10.80 0.00 7.99
C VAL A 109 -12.22 -0.37 8.41
N CYS A 110 -12.85 -1.34 7.73
CA CYS A 110 -14.13 -1.89 8.11
C CYS A 110 -14.17 -3.40 7.93
N SER A 111 -14.79 -4.09 8.88
CA SER A 111 -15.10 -5.52 8.81
C SER A 111 -16.54 -5.78 9.24
N ALA A 112 -17.03 -6.98 8.98
CA ALA A 112 -18.37 -7.40 9.36
C ALA A 112 -18.64 -7.32 10.87
N ASP A 113 -17.58 -7.32 11.69
CA ASP A 113 -17.67 -7.23 13.16
C ASP A 113 -17.83 -5.79 13.68
N PHE A 114 -17.67 -4.77 12.82
CA PHE A 114 -17.79 -3.37 13.19
C PHE A 114 -19.19 -2.83 12.84
N ASP A 115 -19.71 -1.92 13.66
CA ASP A 115 -20.87 -1.13 13.30
C ASP A 115 -20.50 -0.03 12.28
N ASP A 116 -21.51 0.56 11.64
CA ASP A 116 -21.32 1.57 10.61
C ASP A 116 -20.62 2.82 11.12
N THR A 117 -20.92 3.26 12.35
CA THR A 117 -20.26 4.41 12.96
C THR A 117 -18.77 4.18 13.11
N THR A 118 -18.36 3.00 13.56
CA THR A 118 -16.96 2.59 13.67
C THR A 118 -16.28 2.54 12.30
N CYS A 119 -16.96 1.98 11.29
CA CYS A 119 -16.45 1.91 9.93
C CYS A 119 -16.21 3.30 9.33
N PHE A 120 -17.17 4.21 9.44
CA PHE A 120 -17.02 5.61 9.00
C PHE A 120 -15.83 6.27 9.68
N ALA A 121 -15.76 6.20 11.03
CA ALA A 121 -14.69 6.82 11.78
C ALA A 121 -13.30 6.31 11.38
N LYS A 122 -13.12 4.99 11.24
CA LYS A 122 -11.84 4.39 10.86
C LYS A 122 -11.45 4.69 9.42
N ARG A 123 -12.40 4.75 8.49
CA ARG A 123 -12.14 5.18 7.12
C ARG A 123 -11.61 6.62 7.09
N GLU A 124 -12.34 7.56 7.72
CA GLU A 124 -11.97 8.98 7.77
C GLU A 124 -10.60 9.18 8.44
N GLU A 125 -10.38 8.53 9.57
CA GLU A 125 -9.11 8.63 10.29
C GLU A 125 -7.96 8.00 9.50
N GLY A 126 -8.19 6.86 8.84
CA GLY A 126 -7.23 6.23 7.95
C GLY A 126 -6.82 7.14 6.79
N ILE A 127 -7.80 7.77 6.13
CA ILE A 127 -7.56 8.74 5.04
C ILE A 127 -6.79 9.94 5.57
N ALA A 128 -7.21 10.54 6.68
CA ALA A 128 -6.58 11.72 7.26
C ALA A 128 -5.12 11.47 7.67
N ASN A 129 -4.78 10.25 8.11
CA ASN A 129 -3.43 9.83 8.45
C ASN A 129 -2.62 9.31 7.24
N GLY A 130 -3.17 9.41 6.03
CA GLY A 130 -2.47 9.06 4.81
C GLY A 130 -2.33 7.56 4.53
N LEU A 131 -3.32 6.76 4.94
CA LEU A 131 -3.39 5.33 4.59
C LEU A 131 -3.36 5.17 3.07
N HIS A 132 -2.45 4.34 2.57
CA HIS A 132 -2.24 4.18 1.13
C HIS A 132 -3.21 3.18 0.49
N MET A 133 -3.54 2.12 1.19
CA MET A 133 -4.41 1.04 0.69
C MET A 133 -5.47 0.73 1.75
N LEU A 134 -6.68 1.19 1.48
CA LEU A 134 -7.83 0.91 2.32
C LEU A 134 -8.42 -0.44 1.89
N LYS A 135 -8.46 -1.38 2.81
CA LYS A 135 -9.17 -2.64 2.64
C LYS A 135 -10.49 -2.57 3.39
N ASP A 136 -11.52 -3.17 2.81
CA ASP A 136 -12.88 -3.12 3.34
C ASP A 136 -13.67 -4.37 2.98
N ASP A 137 -14.61 -4.75 3.83
CA ASP A 137 -15.51 -5.86 3.57
C ASP A 137 -16.81 -5.40 2.84
N PHE A 138 -17.04 -4.07 2.76
CA PHE A 138 -18.23 -3.47 2.14
C PHE A 138 -17.85 -2.48 1.02
N PRO A 139 -17.32 -2.98 -0.11
CA PRO A 139 -16.90 -2.11 -1.23
C PRO A 139 -18.07 -1.54 -2.03
N TYR A 140 -19.31 -2.00 -1.77
CA TYR A 140 -20.54 -1.56 -2.39
C TYR A 140 -21.66 -1.44 -1.36
N PRO A 141 -22.70 -0.62 -1.63
CA PRO A 141 -23.89 -0.56 -0.77
C PRO A 141 -24.54 -1.93 -0.59
N VAL A 142 -24.94 -2.24 0.63
CA VAL A 142 -25.73 -3.43 0.98
C VAL A 142 -26.92 -3.00 1.83
N ASP A 143 -28.10 -3.61 1.63
CA ASP A 143 -29.36 -3.18 2.25
C ASP A 143 -29.35 -3.17 3.78
N SER A 144 -28.47 -3.93 4.41
CA SER A 144 -28.37 -4.05 5.87
C SER A 144 -27.46 -3.03 6.54
N ARG A 145 -26.82 -2.13 5.76
CA ARG A 145 -25.84 -1.16 6.28
C ARG A 145 -25.99 0.20 5.61
N GLU A 146 -25.69 1.25 6.36
CA GLU A 146 -25.56 2.61 5.84
C GLU A 146 -24.14 2.89 5.34
N TYR A 147 -23.16 2.11 5.79
CA TYR A 147 -21.76 2.23 5.43
C TYR A 147 -21.42 1.41 4.18
N TRP A 148 -20.66 2.01 3.29
CA TRP A 148 -19.84 1.34 2.25
C TRP A 148 -18.58 2.14 1.98
N MET A 149 -17.57 1.52 1.35
CA MET A 149 -16.32 2.20 1.02
C MET A 149 -16.55 3.24 -0.06
N GLU A 150 -16.29 4.48 0.27
CA GLU A 150 -16.33 5.62 -0.63
C GLU A 150 -15.13 6.54 -0.34
N LEU A 151 -14.41 6.93 -1.40
CA LEU A 151 -13.29 7.85 -1.29
C LEU A 151 -13.73 9.28 -1.63
N PRO A 152 -13.14 10.32 -0.98
CA PRO A 152 -13.61 11.70 -1.13
C PRO A 152 -13.57 12.25 -2.56
N ASP A 153 -12.55 11.87 -3.36
CA ASP A 153 -12.25 12.52 -4.63
C ASP A 153 -12.45 11.61 -5.85
N GLY A 154 -12.86 10.36 -5.64
CA GLY A 154 -13.04 9.43 -6.75
C GLY A 154 -13.41 8.02 -6.30
N PRO A 155 -13.90 7.19 -7.21
CA PRO A 155 -14.42 5.88 -6.84
C PRO A 155 -13.35 4.87 -6.42
N VAL A 156 -12.09 5.00 -6.87
CA VAL A 156 -11.04 4.00 -6.64
C VAL A 156 -9.72 4.58 -6.10
N ALA A 157 -9.52 5.90 -6.23
CA ALA A 157 -8.31 6.57 -5.75
C ALA A 157 -8.61 8.00 -5.31
N SER A 158 -7.92 8.47 -4.27
CA SER A 158 -7.92 9.86 -3.85
C SER A 158 -6.50 10.33 -3.55
N CYS A 159 -6.31 11.65 -3.53
CA CYS A 159 -5.01 12.24 -3.19
C CYS A 159 -4.69 11.99 -1.72
N ASN A 160 -3.54 11.37 -1.46
CA ASN A 160 -3.08 11.16 -0.09
C ASN A 160 -2.74 12.52 0.55
N PRO A 161 -3.38 12.91 1.66
CA PRO A 161 -3.24 14.25 2.25
C PRO A 161 -1.83 14.55 2.78
N LEU A 162 -1.02 13.53 3.03
CA LEU A 162 0.32 13.69 3.58
C LEU A 162 1.44 13.60 2.53
N THR A 163 1.20 12.94 1.40
CA THR A 163 2.28 12.61 0.43
C THR A 163 1.99 13.08 -0.99
N ALA A 164 0.75 13.40 -1.32
CA ALA A 164 0.42 13.89 -2.64
C ALA A 164 0.92 15.33 -2.87
N PRO A 165 1.33 15.69 -4.08
CA PRO A 165 1.67 17.08 -4.41
C PRO A 165 0.43 17.98 -4.31
N ALA A 166 0.65 19.27 -4.02
CA ALA A 166 -0.44 20.24 -3.79
C ALA A 166 -1.43 20.41 -4.97
N ASN A 167 -1.02 20.04 -6.17
CA ASN A 167 -1.85 20.08 -7.37
C ASN A 167 -2.49 18.71 -7.71
N CYS A 168 -2.45 17.76 -6.80
CA CYS A 168 -3.12 16.47 -6.99
C CYS A 168 -4.63 16.66 -7.03
N THR A 169 -5.29 15.96 -7.93
CA THR A 169 -6.75 15.86 -8.00
C THR A 169 -7.16 14.40 -8.21
N GLY A 170 -8.31 13.97 -7.68
CA GLY A 170 -8.84 12.63 -7.91
C GLY A 170 -8.99 12.30 -9.39
N GLU A 171 -9.42 13.27 -10.20
CA GLU A 171 -9.53 13.12 -11.65
C GLU A 171 -8.19 12.79 -12.34
N ALA A 172 -7.07 13.36 -11.87
CA ALA A 172 -5.74 13.07 -12.40
C ALA A 172 -5.21 11.68 -11.98
N LEU A 173 -5.74 11.12 -10.92
CA LEU A 173 -5.37 9.78 -10.44
C LEU A 173 -6.07 8.68 -11.22
N GLU A 174 -7.28 8.93 -11.74
CA GLU A 174 -8.03 7.93 -12.46
C GLU A 174 -7.47 7.70 -13.87
N TRP A 175 -7.35 6.43 -14.22
CA TRP A 175 -6.97 6.08 -15.58
C TRP A 175 -8.14 6.35 -16.55
N LYS A 176 -7.92 7.18 -17.55
CA LYS A 176 -8.85 7.34 -18.66
C LYS A 176 -8.28 6.55 -19.85
N PRO A 177 -9.02 5.57 -20.40
CA PRO A 177 -8.58 4.93 -21.64
C PRO A 177 -8.41 6.01 -22.71
N SER A 178 -7.28 6.01 -23.42
CA SER A 178 -7.12 6.79 -24.64
C SER A 178 -8.15 6.29 -25.66
N ASN A 179 -9.02 7.16 -26.11
CA ASN A 179 -9.95 6.91 -27.22
C ASN A 179 -9.18 6.54 -28.49
#